data_3e73e2ca328b2a6eeaa960073f9b4ee1
#
_entry.id   3e73e2ca328b2a6eeaa960073f9b4ee1
#
_cell.length_a   1.000
_cell.length_b   1.000
_cell.length_c   1.000
_cell.angle_alpha   90.00
_cell.angle_beta   90.00
_cell.angle_gamma   90.00
#
_symmetry.space_group_name_H-M   'P 1'
#
loop_
_entity.id
_entity.type
_entity.pdbx_description
1 polymer ?
#
loop_
_entity_poly.entity_id
_entity_poly.type
_entity_poly.pdbx_seq_one_letter_code
_entity_poly.pdbx_strand_id
1 'polypeptide(L)'
;ALLMIILEILAVKGDGFQLAKAGLALLLAILAGGFIAWDFKIPKKLNPIVFLALPAAALCCMEFFTHVPWDLTPLIFFLNYLFYLVLYLIVTAVSGNMRWGAMLTPVFPALAGTVNYFVVSFRSSPIVPWDLYSLRTAASVADNYTLDVSWRLDFVLMGFLWLAILGEKMRFPFGNVKKRLLSVAVSLVLMFAFVSYVQTENCEE
;
A
#
# COMPACT_ATOMS: atom_id res chain seq x y z
N ALA A 1 -14.61 10.01 -3.54
CA ALA A 1 -16.00 9.59 -3.27
C ALA A 1 -16.55 8.68 -4.37
N LEU A 2 -16.60 9.10 -5.66
CA LEU A 2 -17.19 8.31 -6.74
C LEU A 2 -16.51 6.94 -6.92
N LEU A 3 -15.16 6.90 -6.92
CA LEU A 3 -14.38 5.66 -7.04
C LEU A 3 -14.70 4.68 -5.90
N MET A 4 -14.84 5.18 -4.68
CA MET A 4 -15.18 4.37 -3.51
C MET A 4 -16.58 3.77 -3.65
N ILE A 5 -17.57 4.56 -4.07
CA ILE A 5 -18.93 4.06 -4.31
C ILE A 5 -18.93 2.96 -5.38
N ILE A 6 -18.14 3.12 -6.45
CA ILE A 6 -18.02 2.09 -7.51
C ILE A 6 -17.43 0.79 -6.94
N LEU A 7 -16.32 0.88 -6.18
CA LEU A 7 -15.69 -0.29 -5.55
C LEU A 7 -16.66 -1.00 -4.61
N GLU A 8 -17.43 -0.24 -3.83
CA GLU A 8 -18.44 -0.76 -2.92
C GLU A 8 -19.58 -1.49 -3.63
N ILE A 9 -20.07 -0.91 -4.73
CA ILE A 9 -21.11 -1.57 -5.54
C ILE A 9 -20.59 -2.90 -6.09
N LEU A 10 -19.32 -2.96 -6.53
CA LEU A 10 -18.70 -4.18 -7.02
C LEU A 10 -18.53 -5.23 -5.91
N ALA A 11 -18.04 -4.83 -4.74
CA ALA A 11 -17.87 -5.71 -3.60
C ALA A 11 -19.20 -6.28 -3.08
N VAL A 12 -20.23 -5.43 -2.99
CA VAL A 12 -21.58 -5.85 -2.59
C VAL A 12 -22.17 -6.85 -3.59
N LYS A 13 -21.90 -6.69 -4.87
CA LYS A 13 -22.38 -7.60 -5.92
C LYS A 13 -21.73 -8.97 -5.83
N GLY A 14 -20.46 -9.06 -5.44
CA GLY A 14 -19.72 -10.32 -5.27
C GLY A 14 -20.18 -11.15 -4.04
N ASP A 15 -20.37 -10.49 -2.89
CA ASP A 15 -20.68 -11.15 -1.60
C ASP A 15 -22.19 -11.25 -1.29
N GLY A 16 -23.04 -10.81 -2.18
CA GLY A 16 -24.47 -10.59 -1.92
C GLY A 16 -24.74 -9.27 -1.19
N PHE A 17 -25.98 -8.79 -1.31
CA PHE A 17 -26.38 -7.52 -0.70
C PHE A 17 -26.44 -7.62 0.82
N GLN A 18 -25.45 -7.03 1.50
CA GLN A 18 -25.46 -6.86 2.96
C GLN A 18 -25.58 -5.38 3.29
N LEU A 19 -26.77 -4.95 3.69
CA LEU A 19 -27.10 -3.54 3.98
C LEU A 19 -26.12 -2.90 4.98
N ALA A 20 -25.66 -3.66 5.98
CA ALA A 20 -24.72 -3.18 6.99
C ALA A 20 -23.33 -2.88 6.39
N LYS A 21 -22.84 -3.73 5.48
CA LYS A 21 -21.56 -3.51 4.79
C LYS A 21 -21.64 -2.31 3.86
N ALA A 22 -22.70 -2.20 3.07
CA ALA A 22 -22.94 -1.05 2.20
C ALA A 22 -23.05 0.26 3.00
N GLY A 23 -23.74 0.24 4.13
CA GLY A 23 -23.84 1.39 5.03
C GLY A 23 -22.50 1.82 5.62
N LEU A 24 -21.68 0.86 6.08
CA LEU A 24 -20.33 1.14 6.59
C LEU A 24 -19.43 1.74 5.49
N ALA A 25 -19.48 1.19 4.31
CA ALA A 25 -18.69 1.62 3.19
C ALA A 25 -19.09 3.05 2.75
N LEU A 26 -20.39 3.35 2.67
CA LEU A 26 -20.89 4.69 2.40
C LEU A 26 -20.42 5.70 3.47
N LEU A 27 -20.47 5.33 4.74
CA LEU A 27 -20.01 6.13 5.86
C LEU A 27 -18.51 6.43 5.74
N LEU A 28 -17.69 5.42 5.44
CA LEU A 28 -16.26 5.60 5.22
C LEU A 28 -15.96 6.49 4.00
N ALA A 29 -16.75 6.37 2.91
CA ALA A 29 -16.64 7.24 1.76
C ALA A 29 -16.98 8.71 2.09
N ILE A 30 -18.04 8.94 2.85
CA ILE A 30 -18.43 10.28 3.31
C ILE A 30 -17.34 10.86 4.21
N LEU A 31 -16.82 10.08 5.17
CA LEU A 31 -15.74 10.52 6.06
C LEU A 31 -14.47 10.85 5.26
N ALA A 32 -14.10 10.04 4.29
CA ALA A 32 -12.94 10.32 3.43
C ALA A 32 -13.14 11.60 2.62
N GLY A 33 -14.33 11.78 2.03
CA GLY A 33 -14.68 12.99 1.30
C GLY A 33 -14.65 14.23 2.18
N GLY A 34 -15.20 14.15 3.40
CA GLY A 34 -15.15 15.21 4.40
C GLY A 34 -13.72 15.53 4.84
N PHE A 35 -12.89 14.50 5.04
CA PHE A 35 -11.50 14.68 5.45
C PHE A 35 -10.64 15.30 4.32
N ILE A 36 -10.93 14.97 3.06
CA ILE A 36 -10.28 15.63 1.91
C ILE A 36 -10.69 17.10 1.85
N ALA A 37 -11.96 17.40 2.00
CA ALA A 37 -12.50 18.77 1.96
C ALA A 37 -12.03 19.63 3.13
N TRP A 38 -11.73 19.02 4.27
CA TRP A 38 -11.26 19.72 5.46
C TRP A 38 -9.80 20.17 5.27
N ASP A 39 -9.55 21.50 5.31
CA ASP A 39 -8.19 22.08 5.17
C ASP A 39 -7.35 21.93 6.45
N PHE A 40 -7.36 20.73 7.02
CA PHE A 40 -6.48 20.35 8.12
C PHE A 40 -5.08 20.05 7.60
N LYS A 41 -4.07 20.50 8.34
CA LYS A 41 -2.64 20.26 8.04
C LYS A 41 -1.99 19.66 9.25
N ILE A 42 -1.25 18.58 9.05
CA ILE A 42 -0.50 17.94 10.13
C ILE A 42 0.56 18.92 10.64
N PRO A 43 0.64 19.18 11.97
CA PRO A 43 1.65 20.03 12.56
C PRO A 43 3.06 19.60 12.17
N LYS A 44 3.94 20.58 11.87
CA LYS A 44 5.31 20.30 11.39
C LYS A 44 6.09 19.34 12.30
N LYS A 45 5.87 19.40 13.62
CA LYS A 45 6.52 18.52 14.61
C LYS A 45 6.06 17.06 14.50
N LEU A 46 4.83 16.80 14.06
CA LEU A 46 4.27 15.45 13.92
C LEU A 46 4.57 14.83 12.56
N ASN A 47 4.92 15.61 11.54
CA ASN A 47 5.19 15.09 10.20
C ASN A 47 6.23 13.94 10.18
N PRO A 48 7.38 14.01 10.87
CA PRO A 48 8.35 12.90 10.87
C PRO A 48 7.77 11.62 11.52
N ILE A 49 7.00 11.78 12.58
CA ILE A 49 6.38 10.63 13.29
C ILE A 49 5.35 9.97 12.38
N VAL A 50 4.47 10.77 11.77
CA VAL A 50 3.47 10.27 10.82
C VAL A 50 4.15 9.63 9.62
N PHE A 51 5.21 10.24 9.08
CA PHE A 51 5.96 9.70 7.95
C PHE A 51 6.58 8.34 8.26
N LEU A 52 7.09 8.12 9.46
CA LEU A 52 7.61 6.81 9.90
C LEU A 52 6.51 5.79 10.18
N ALA A 53 5.31 6.23 10.56
CA ALA A 53 4.18 5.33 10.77
C ALA A 53 3.52 4.85 9.46
N LEU A 54 3.57 5.66 8.39
CA LEU A 54 2.95 5.32 7.11
C LEU A 54 3.45 4.00 6.49
N PRO A 55 4.77 3.68 6.47
CA PRO A 55 5.26 2.41 5.97
C PRO A 55 4.71 1.21 6.74
N ALA A 56 4.61 1.31 8.07
CA ALA A 56 4.02 0.25 8.88
C ALA A 56 2.53 0.06 8.58
N ALA A 57 1.78 1.15 8.44
CA ALA A 57 0.38 1.09 8.06
C ALA A 57 0.18 0.53 6.64
N ALA A 58 1.05 0.89 5.69
CA ALA A 58 1.01 0.35 4.33
C ALA A 58 1.32 -1.15 4.31
N LEU A 59 2.29 -1.61 5.14
CA LEU A 59 2.58 -3.02 5.34
C LEU A 59 1.36 -3.75 5.91
N CYS A 60 0.73 -3.22 6.96
CA CYS A 60 -0.49 -3.81 7.51
C CYS A 60 -1.61 -3.91 6.46
N CYS A 61 -1.83 -2.87 5.66
CA CYS A 61 -2.80 -2.93 4.57
C CYS A 61 -2.44 -4.02 3.55
N MET A 62 -1.16 -4.18 3.21
CA MET A 62 -0.72 -5.20 2.26
C MET A 62 -0.95 -6.61 2.78
N GLU A 63 -0.64 -6.88 4.05
CA GLU A 63 -0.86 -8.19 4.66
C GLU A 63 -2.36 -8.54 4.71
N PHE A 64 -3.23 -7.56 4.91
CA PHE A 64 -4.68 -7.79 4.92
C PHE A 64 -5.26 -8.29 3.57
N PHE A 65 -4.53 -8.26 2.47
CA PHE A 65 -4.99 -8.88 1.23
C PHE A 65 -5.15 -10.40 1.39
N THR A 66 -4.23 -11.06 2.08
CA THR A 66 -4.15 -12.53 2.16
C THR A 66 -4.20 -13.07 3.58
N HIS A 67 -3.56 -12.40 4.53
CA HIS A 67 -3.38 -12.82 5.92
C HIS A 67 -3.85 -11.71 6.87
N VAL A 68 -3.42 -11.79 8.11
CA VAL A 68 -3.57 -10.72 9.10
C VAL A 68 -2.19 -10.29 9.60
N PRO A 69 -1.93 -8.99 9.80
CA PRO A 69 -0.59 -8.47 10.10
C PRO A 69 0.08 -9.05 11.35
N TRP A 70 -0.70 -9.50 12.32
CA TRP A 70 -0.20 -10.09 13.57
C TRP A 70 0.23 -11.55 13.46
N ASP A 71 0.02 -12.20 12.32
CA ASP A 71 0.54 -13.54 12.05
C ASP A 71 2.03 -13.51 11.67
N LEU A 72 2.55 -12.32 11.32
CA LEU A 72 3.95 -12.13 11.02
C LEU A 72 4.81 -12.20 12.28
N THR A 73 5.93 -12.91 12.21
CA THR A 73 6.94 -12.83 13.27
C THR A 73 7.50 -11.40 13.36
N PRO A 74 7.89 -10.92 14.55
CA PRO A 74 8.41 -9.55 14.70
C PRO A 74 9.60 -9.24 13.78
N LEU A 75 10.46 -10.23 13.52
CA LEU A 75 11.59 -10.07 12.60
C LEU A 75 11.13 -9.84 11.16
N ILE A 76 10.22 -10.68 10.66
CA ILE A 76 9.67 -10.55 9.31
C ILE A 76 8.92 -9.23 9.16
N PHE A 77 8.13 -8.84 10.17
CA PHE A 77 7.46 -7.54 10.17
C PHE A 77 8.46 -6.39 10.06
N PHE A 78 9.55 -6.43 10.85
CA PHE A 78 10.58 -5.39 10.82
C PHE A 78 11.31 -5.32 9.48
N LEU A 79 11.66 -6.46 8.89
CA LEU A 79 12.31 -6.52 7.57
C LEU A 79 11.41 -5.95 6.48
N ASN A 80 10.14 -6.35 6.45
CA ASN A 80 9.17 -5.81 5.51
C ASN A 80 8.94 -4.32 5.74
N TYR A 81 8.86 -3.87 6.99
CA TYR A 81 8.77 -2.44 7.31
C TYR A 81 9.94 -1.64 6.74
N LEU A 82 11.18 -2.15 6.85
CA LEU A 82 12.36 -1.50 6.27
C LEU A 82 12.23 -1.36 4.76
N PHE A 83 11.74 -2.38 4.07
CA PHE A 83 11.49 -2.33 2.63
C PHE A 83 10.50 -1.21 2.27
N TYR A 84 9.37 -1.13 2.96
CA TYR A 84 8.40 -0.06 2.76
C TYR A 84 8.96 1.32 3.10
N LEU A 85 9.73 1.43 4.18
CA LEU A 85 10.40 2.68 4.57
C LEU A 85 11.34 3.17 3.47
N VAL A 86 12.16 2.27 2.90
CA VAL A 86 13.05 2.58 1.77
C VAL A 86 12.24 3.10 0.59
N LEU A 87 11.13 2.46 0.24
CA LEU A 87 10.25 2.91 -0.84
C LEU A 87 9.72 4.33 -0.60
N TYR A 88 9.22 4.61 0.61
CA TYR A 88 8.76 5.95 1.01
C TYR A 88 9.89 7.00 0.93
N LEU A 89 11.09 6.65 1.38
CA LEU A 89 12.25 7.55 1.33
C LEU A 89 12.67 7.85 -0.11
N ILE A 90 12.72 6.86 -0.99
CA ILE A 90 13.10 7.03 -2.40
C ILE A 90 12.08 7.93 -3.10
N VAL A 91 10.78 7.64 -3.00
CA VAL A 91 9.74 8.44 -3.64
C VAL A 91 9.74 9.88 -3.10
N THR A 92 9.96 10.06 -1.79
CA THR A 92 10.10 11.38 -1.17
C THR A 92 11.34 12.13 -1.65
N ALA A 93 12.47 11.45 -1.79
CA ALA A 93 13.71 12.06 -2.28
C ALA A 93 13.58 12.48 -3.74
N VAL A 94 12.96 11.67 -4.58
CA VAL A 94 12.69 12.00 -6.00
C VAL A 94 11.72 13.18 -6.10
N SER A 95 10.61 13.14 -5.38
CA SER A 95 9.59 14.21 -5.42
C SER A 95 10.04 15.50 -4.72
N GLY A 96 11.01 15.42 -3.80
CA GLY A 96 11.50 16.56 -3.02
C GLY A 96 10.53 17.12 -1.98
N ASN A 97 9.45 16.42 -1.69
CA ASN A 97 8.43 16.82 -0.73
C ASN A 97 7.81 15.59 -0.06
N MET A 98 7.76 15.59 1.27
CA MET A 98 7.15 14.49 2.04
C MET A 98 5.68 14.26 1.66
N ARG A 99 4.94 15.30 1.34
CA ARG A 99 3.55 15.19 0.88
C ARG A 99 3.43 14.25 -0.33
N TRP A 100 4.19 14.53 -1.39
CA TRP A 100 4.13 13.73 -2.61
C TRP A 100 4.66 12.31 -2.38
N GLY A 101 5.76 12.17 -1.62
CA GLY A 101 6.26 10.86 -1.22
C GLY A 101 5.22 10.05 -0.47
N ALA A 102 4.62 10.62 0.57
CA ALA A 102 3.63 9.94 1.38
C ALA A 102 2.31 9.65 0.63
N MET A 103 1.91 10.51 -0.31
CA MET A 103 0.69 10.35 -1.10
C MET A 103 0.85 9.31 -2.23
N LEU A 104 1.98 9.30 -2.92
CA LEU A 104 2.20 8.44 -4.09
C LEU A 104 2.66 7.03 -3.72
N THR A 105 3.44 6.89 -2.64
CA THR A 105 4.01 5.58 -2.27
C THR A 105 2.96 4.51 -2.02
N PRO A 106 1.81 4.76 -1.35
CA PRO A 106 0.78 3.74 -1.13
C PRO A 106 0.17 3.17 -2.43
N VAL A 107 0.28 3.89 -3.54
CA VAL A 107 -0.29 3.45 -4.83
C VAL A 107 0.44 2.19 -5.35
N PHE A 108 1.76 2.11 -5.16
CA PHE A 108 2.55 0.96 -5.64
C PHE A 108 2.12 -0.36 -4.97
N PRO A 109 2.12 -0.49 -3.62
CA PRO A 109 1.67 -1.71 -2.97
C PRO A 109 0.17 -1.96 -3.18
N ALA A 110 -0.67 -0.92 -3.29
CA ALA A 110 -2.08 -1.11 -3.61
C ALA A 110 -2.27 -1.79 -4.97
N LEU A 111 -1.56 -1.35 -6.00
CA LEU A 111 -1.61 -1.97 -7.32
C LEU A 111 -1.03 -3.38 -7.31
N ALA A 112 0.18 -3.56 -6.74
CA ALA A 112 0.82 -4.87 -6.67
C ALA A 112 -0.01 -5.88 -5.87
N GLY A 113 -0.55 -5.47 -4.72
CA GLY A 113 -1.39 -6.30 -3.88
C GLY A 113 -2.72 -6.67 -4.55
N THR A 114 -3.33 -5.74 -5.28
CA THR A 114 -4.56 -6.02 -6.05
C THR A 114 -4.29 -7.05 -7.14
N VAL A 115 -3.21 -6.90 -7.89
CA VAL A 115 -2.82 -7.89 -8.91
C VAL A 115 -2.55 -9.24 -8.26
N ASN A 116 -1.77 -9.26 -7.17
CA ASN A 116 -1.48 -10.49 -6.44
C ASN A 116 -2.75 -11.15 -5.88
N TYR A 117 -3.69 -10.37 -5.34
CA TYR A 117 -4.98 -10.87 -4.84
C TYR A 117 -5.73 -11.67 -5.93
N PHE A 118 -5.87 -11.11 -7.13
CA PHE A 118 -6.53 -11.80 -8.23
C PHE A 118 -5.73 -13.00 -8.71
N VAL A 119 -4.40 -12.92 -8.81
CA VAL A 119 -3.55 -14.04 -9.20
C VAL A 119 -3.69 -15.20 -8.20
N VAL A 120 -3.68 -14.92 -6.90
CA VAL A 120 -3.90 -15.93 -5.86
C VAL A 120 -5.30 -16.55 -5.95
N SER A 121 -6.33 -15.75 -6.25
CA SER A 121 -7.70 -16.27 -6.40
C SER A 121 -7.85 -17.25 -7.58
N PHE A 122 -7.05 -17.07 -8.64
CA PHE A 122 -7.10 -17.94 -9.83
C PHE A 122 -6.23 -19.19 -9.74
N ARG A 123 -5.03 -19.06 -9.19
CA ARG A 123 -4.07 -20.18 -9.22
C ARG A 123 -3.60 -20.64 -7.84
N SER A 124 -4.15 -20.07 -6.75
CA SER A 124 -3.79 -20.40 -5.36
C SER A 124 -2.29 -20.22 -5.02
N SER A 125 -1.57 -19.44 -5.81
CA SER A 125 -0.16 -19.12 -5.57
C SER A 125 0.12 -17.65 -5.88
N PRO A 126 1.02 -16.98 -5.12
CA PRO A 126 1.32 -15.58 -5.33
C PRO A 126 2.02 -15.34 -6.67
N ILE A 127 1.96 -14.07 -7.11
CA ILE A 127 2.67 -13.62 -8.31
C ILE A 127 4.18 -13.73 -8.08
N VAL A 128 4.89 -14.25 -9.05
CA VAL A 128 6.34 -14.33 -9.07
C VAL A 128 6.92 -13.48 -10.20
N PRO A 129 8.18 -13.02 -10.11
CA PRO A 129 8.78 -12.16 -11.15
C PRO A 129 8.71 -12.75 -12.56
N TRP A 130 8.76 -14.07 -12.69
CA TRP A 130 8.66 -14.78 -13.97
C TRP A 130 7.28 -14.65 -14.64
N ASP A 131 6.24 -14.35 -13.90
CA ASP A 131 4.88 -14.14 -14.45
C ASP A 131 4.83 -12.93 -15.39
N LEU A 132 5.78 -11.99 -15.26
CA LEU A 132 5.90 -10.86 -16.18
C LEU A 132 6.09 -11.30 -17.64
N TYR A 133 6.77 -12.42 -17.87
CA TYR A 133 6.93 -12.99 -19.23
C TYR A 133 5.63 -13.56 -19.77
N SER A 134 4.72 -13.99 -18.89
CA SER A 134 3.44 -14.61 -19.24
C SER A 134 2.27 -13.61 -19.29
N LEU A 135 2.51 -12.32 -19.03
CA LEU A 135 1.45 -11.30 -18.97
C LEU A 135 0.62 -11.24 -20.25
N ARG A 136 1.24 -11.37 -21.43
CA ARG A 136 0.54 -11.35 -22.70
C ARG A 136 -0.41 -12.54 -22.84
N THR A 137 0.00 -13.72 -22.42
CA THR A 137 -0.81 -14.94 -22.42
C THR A 137 -1.92 -14.83 -21.38
N ALA A 138 -1.62 -14.33 -20.18
CA ALA A 138 -2.62 -14.09 -19.15
C ALA A 138 -3.70 -13.10 -19.63
N ALA A 139 -3.31 -12.01 -20.29
CA ALA A 139 -4.23 -11.04 -20.85
C ALA A 139 -5.16 -11.62 -21.92
N SER A 140 -4.66 -12.58 -22.74
CA SER A 140 -5.48 -13.19 -23.79
C SER A 140 -6.55 -14.15 -23.27
N VAL A 141 -6.44 -14.62 -22.04
CA VAL A 141 -7.41 -15.52 -21.40
C VAL A 141 -8.21 -14.84 -20.28
N ALA A 142 -7.93 -13.57 -20.00
CA ALA A 142 -8.55 -12.82 -18.93
C ALA A 142 -10.08 -12.74 -19.04
N ASP A 143 -10.61 -12.71 -20.25
CA ASP A 143 -12.06 -12.66 -20.52
C ASP A 143 -12.80 -13.93 -20.04
N ASN A 144 -12.08 -15.03 -19.82
CA ASN A 144 -12.67 -16.28 -19.34
C ASN A 144 -12.77 -16.34 -17.80
N TYR A 145 -12.25 -15.35 -17.10
CA TYR A 145 -12.26 -15.31 -15.63
C TYR A 145 -13.24 -14.25 -15.12
N THR A 146 -14.05 -14.63 -14.13
CA THR A 146 -14.84 -13.68 -13.36
C THR A 146 -13.98 -13.11 -12.23
N LEU A 147 -13.85 -11.78 -12.19
CA LEU A 147 -13.14 -11.08 -11.13
C LEU A 147 -14.08 -10.90 -9.93
N ASP A 148 -13.94 -11.77 -8.93
CA ASP A 148 -14.72 -11.63 -7.71
C ASP A 148 -14.08 -10.61 -6.78
N VAL A 149 -14.77 -9.50 -6.57
CA VAL A 149 -14.36 -8.44 -5.64
C VAL A 149 -14.93 -8.77 -4.27
N SER A 150 -14.05 -9.17 -3.35
CA SER A 150 -14.45 -9.43 -1.96
C SER A 150 -14.42 -8.14 -1.12
N TRP A 151 -15.18 -8.13 -0.01
CA TRP A 151 -15.16 -7.03 0.96
C TRP A 151 -13.76 -6.77 1.52
N ARG A 152 -12.90 -7.79 1.57
CA ARG A 152 -11.51 -7.69 2.04
C ARG A 152 -10.68 -6.82 1.09
N LEU A 153 -10.81 -7.04 -0.22
CA LEU A 153 -10.15 -6.23 -1.25
C LEU A 153 -10.57 -4.77 -1.13
N ASP A 154 -11.87 -4.52 -1.03
CA ASP A 154 -12.40 -3.16 -0.89
C ASP A 154 -11.88 -2.45 0.37
N PHE A 155 -11.91 -3.14 1.53
CA PHE A 155 -11.39 -2.61 2.79
C PHE A 155 -9.90 -2.24 2.71
N VAL A 156 -9.08 -3.07 2.07
CA VAL A 156 -7.65 -2.81 1.91
C VAL A 156 -7.39 -1.62 0.97
N LEU A 157 -8.10 -1.55 -0.16
CA LEU A 157 -7.99 -0.42 -1.09
C LEU A 157 -8.43 0.89 -0.42
N MET A 158 -9.47 0.84 0.41
CA MET A 158 -9.84 1.97 1.26
C MET A 158 -8.71 2.36 2.23
N GLY A 159 -8.06 1.40 2.87
CA GLY A 159 -6.91 1.63 3.73
C GLY A 159 -5.80 2.39 2.99
N PHE A 160 -5.40 1.95 1.81
CA PHE A 160 -4.40 2.63 0.99
C PHE A 160 -4.84 4.03 0.56
N LEU A 161 -6.11 4.22 0.23
CA LEU A 161 -6.67 5.54 -0.08
C LEU A 161 -6.56 6.49 1.14
N TRP A 162 -6.88 6.01 2.34
CA TRP A 162 -6.71 6.79 3.56
C TRP A 162 -5.25 7.16 3.83
N LEU A 163 -4.30 6.26 3.58
CA LEU A 163 -2.87 6.55 3.68
C LEU A 163 -2.45 7.65 2.69
N ALA A 164 -2.95 7.60 1.47
CA ALA A 164 -2.70 8.65 0.47
C ALA A 164 -3.30 10.00 0.90
N ILE A 165 -4.51 10.02 1.46
CA ILE A 165 -5.16 11.23 2.00
C ILE A 165 -4.36 11.79 3.18
N LEU A 166 -3.88 10.95 4.10
CA LEU A 166 -3.00 11.38 5.20
C LEU A 166 -1.71 11.99 4.66
N GLY A 167 -1.12 11.38 3.63
CA GLY A 167 0.05 11.93 2.94
C GLY A 167 -0.22 13.31 2.34
N GLU A 168 -1.41 13.54 1.78
CA GLU A 168 -1.84 14.83 1.25
C GLU A 168 -1.84 15.93 2.32
N LYS A 169 -2.19 15.61 3.57
CA LYS A 169 -2.24 16.56 4.69
C LYS A 169 -0.85 16.91 5.26
N MET A 170 0.20 16.20 4.84
CA MET A 170 1.59 16.49 5.22
C MET A 170 2.13 17.67 4.44
N ARG A 171 2.74 18.62 5.11
CA ARG A 171 3.39 19.80 4.48
C ARG A 171 4.78 19.99 5.08
N PHE A 172 5.72 19.23 4.58
CA PHE A 172 7.11 19.37 4.97
C PHE A 172 8.02 19.29 3.72
N PRO A 173 8.69 20.40 3.35
CA PRO A 173 9.64 20.35 2.25
C PRO A 173 10.80 19.42 2.65
N PHE A 174 11.15 18.49 1.78
CA PHE A 174 12.22 17.54 2.04
C PHE A 174 13.58 18.14 1.69
N GLY A 175 13.91 19.22 2.37
CA GLY A 175 15.25 19.82 2.42
C GLY A 175 15.91 20.17 1.08
N ASN A 176 17.21 20.47 1.17
CA ASN A 176 18.07 20.77 0.03
C ASN A 176 18.49 19.48 -0.70
N VAL A 177 18.99 19.61 -1.91
CA VAL A 177 19.50 18.50 -2.75
C VAL A 177 20.44 17.58 -1.99
N LYS A 178 21.31 18.10 -1.11
CA LYS A 178 22.21 17.30 -0.27
C LYS A 178 21.45 16.34 0.67
N LYS A 179 20.35 16.80 1.28
CA LYS A 179 19.52 15.93 2.14
C LYS A 179 18.77 14.88 1.35
N ARG A 180 18.35 15.19 0.13
CA ARG A 180 17.71 14.25 -0.79
C ARG A 180 18.68 13.15 -1.21
N LEU A 181 19.90 13.53 -1.63
CA LEU A 181 20.97 12.58 -1.97
C LEU A 181 21.35 11.71 -0.76
N LEU A 182 21.46 12.30 0.43
CA LEU A 182 21.70 11.53 1.65
C LEU A 182 20.59 10.53 1.93
N SER A 183 19.32 10.90 1.75
CA SER A 183 18.20 9.99 1.91
C SER A 183 18.25 8.82 0.92
N VAL A 184 18.59 9.08 -0.34
CA VAL A 184 18.79 8.02 -1.34
C VAL A 184 19.97 7.11 -0.94
N ALA A 185 21.09 7.68 -0.52
CA ALA A 185 22.25 6.89 -0.08
C ALA A 185 21.91 5.99 1.12
N VAL A 186 21.22 6.54 2.14
CA VAL A 186 20.75 5.77 3.29
C VAL A 186 19.79 4.66 2.84
N SER A 187 18.86 4.94 1.92
CA SER A 187 17.94 3.95 1.40
C SER A 187 18.65 2.81 0.68
N LEU A 188 19.68 3.12 -0.12
CA LEU A 188 20.50 2.12 -0.81
C LEU A 188 21.31 1.26 0.17
N VAL A 189 21.87 1.87 1.22
CA VAL A 189 22.59 1.15 2.28
C VAL A 189 21.63 0.21 3.03
N LEU A 190 20.44 0.68 3.39
CA LEU A 190 19.42 -0.15 4.05
C LEU A 190 18.97 -1.31 3.14
N MET A 191 18.77 -1.04 1.85
CA MET A 191 18.41 -2.07 0.87
C MET A 191 19.52 -3.10 0.71
N PHE A 192 20.77 -2.66 0.63
CA PHE A 192 21.93 -3.57 0.56
C PHE A 192 22.05 -4.42 1.82
N ALA A 193 21.93 -3.81 3.00
CA ALA A 193 21.95 -4.53 4.28
C ALA A 193 20.80 -5.56 4.35
N PHE A 194 19.60 -5.18 3.90
CA PHE A 194 18.45 -6.08 3.83
C PHE A 194 18.73 -7.29 2.92
N VAL A 195 19.19 -7.05 1.69
CA VAL A 195 19.51 -8.13 0.73
C VAL A 195 20.62 -9.04 1.26
N SER A 196 21.68 -8.45 1.84
CA SER A 196 22.78 -9.22 2.43
C SER A 196 22.30 -10.07 3.61
N TYR A 197 21.39 -9.55 4.44
CA TYR A 197 20.82 -10.31 5.56
C TYR A 197 19.96 -11.48 5.08
N VAL A 198 19.12 -11.28 4.06
CA VAL A 198 18.27 -12.33 3.49
C VAL A 198 19.10 -13.43 2.81
N GLN A 199 20.25 -13.09 2.25
CA GLN A 199 21.15 -14.04 1.60
C GLN A 199 22.04 -14.82 2.58
N THR A 200 22.14 -14.39 3.84
CA THR A 200 22.84 -15.17 4.87
C THR A 200 21.95 -16.32 5.35
N GLU A 201 22.56 -17.45 5.70
CA GLU A 201 21.93 -18.75 6.06
C GLU A 201 20.84 -18.67 7.17
N ASN A 202 20.63 -17.52 7.77
CA ASN A 202 19.61 -17.30 8.81
C ASN A 202 18.17 -17.28 8.28
N CYS A 203 17.94 -17.41 6.97
CA CYS A 203 16.62 -17.46 6.35
C CYS A 203 16.31 -18.85 5.72
N GLU A 204 17.16 -19.85 5.91
CA GLU A 204 16.96 -21.21 5.39
C GLU A 204 16.24 -22.15 6.38
N GLU A 205 15.76 -21.67 7.52
CA GLU A 205 14.90 -22.41 8.45
C GLU A 205 13.44 -21.88 8.27
#